data_7298e1d34ffd62301d8425b86329c36c
#
_entry.id   7298e1d34ffd62301d8425b86329c36c
#
_cell.length_a   1.000
_cell.length_b   1.000
_cell.length_c   1.000
_cell.angle_alpha   90.00
_cell.angle_beta   90.00
_cell.angle_gamma   90.00
#
_symmetry.space_group_name_H-M   'P 1'
#
loop_
_entity.id
_entity.type
_entity.pdbx_description
1 polymer ?
#
loop_
_entity_poly.entity_id
_entity_poly.type
_entity_poly.pdbx_seq_one_letter_code
_entity_poly.pdbx_strand_id
1 'polypeptide(L)'
;MSFEKQTVVDRIEVLADQTVAVRYVVTVLEDGLPFAEQITGNYFKPGDDYSKEDAKVQSVCALIHTPEVITAYKEAQNANIIPTA
;
A
#
# COMPACT_ATOMS: atom_id res chain seq x y z
N MET A 1 19.34 27.78 3.30
CA MET A 1 19.22 26.36 3.63
C MET A 1 17.79 25.89 3.32
N SER A 2 17.67 24.94 2.42
CA SER A 2 16.38 24.51 1.91
C SER A 2 16.27 22.98 2.04
N PHE A 3 15.20 22.50 2.70
CA PHE A 3 14.93 21.11 2.81
C PHE A 3 13.73 20.74 1.94
N GLU A 4 13.88 19.68 1.19
CA GLU A 4 12.80 19.10 0.40
C GLU A 4 12.60 17.64 0.79
N LYS A 5 11.38 17.18 0.66
CA LYS A 5 11.02 15.81 0.95
C LYS A 5 10.44 15.18 -0.31
N GLN A 6 11.07 14.12 -0.76
CA GLN A 6 10.58 13.35 -1.91
C GLN A 6 10.14 11.99 -1.46
N THR A 7 8.96 11.60 -1.88
CA THR A 7 8.43 10.26 -1.59
C THR A 7 8.25 9.53 -2.91
N VAL A 8 8.88 8.37 -3.01
CA VAL A 8 8.82 7.54 -4.21
C VAL A 8 8.28 6.18 -3.82
N VAL A 9 7.37 5.66 -4.64
CA VAL A 9 6.91 4.27 -4.50
C VAL A 9 8.02 3.38 -5.02
N ASP A 10 8.63 2.61 -4.12
CA ASP A 10 9.79 1.79 -4.43
C ASP A 10 9.40 0.36 -4.80
N ARG A 11 8.36 -0.16 -4.17
CA ARG A 11 7.90 -1.52 -4.43
C ARG A 11 6.41 -1.62 -4.24
N ILE A 12 5.77 -2.38 -5.13
CA ILE A 12 4.38 -2.77 -4.97
C ILE A 12 4.35 -4.28 -5.10
N GLU A 13 3.79 -4.95 -4.10
CA GLU A 13 3.75 -6.41 -4.06
C GLU A 13 2.33 -6.87 -3.76
N VAL A 14 1.87 -7.87 -4.49
CA VAL A 14 0.56 -8.47 -4.26
C VAL A 14 0.75 -9.76 -3.50
N LEU A 15 0.16 -9.83 -2.31
CA LEU A 15 0.27 -11.00 -1.45
C LEU A 15 -0.76 -12.05 -1.82
N ALA A 16 -0.61 -13.24 -1.26
CA ALA A 16 -1.48 -14.37 -1.60
C ALA A 16 -2.95 -14.12 -1.31
N ASP A 17 -3.24 -13.31 -0.28
CA ASP A 17 -4.62 -12.97 0.10
C ASP A 17 -5.14 -11.72 -0.63
N GLN A 18 -4.44 -11.28 -1.68
CA GLN A 18 -4.76 -10.10 -2.49
C GLN A 18 -4.51 -8.78 -1.77
N THR A 19 -3.81 -8.79 -0.65
CA THR A 19 -3.35 -7.56 0.00
C THR A 19 -2.26 -6.95 -0.86
N VAL A 20 -2.32 -5.64 -1.09
CA VAL A 20 -1.30 -4.91 -1.83
C VAL A 20 -0.37 -4.25 -0.84
N ALA A 21 0.88 -4.68 -0.82
CA ALA A 21 1.92 -4.12 0.03
C ALA A 21 2.70 -3.08 -0.76
N VAL A 22 2.81 -1.88 -0.21
CA VAL A 22 3.48 -0.76 -0.87
C VAL A 22 4.63 -0.30 0.00
N ARG A 23 5.80 -0.17 -0.61
CA ARG A 23 6.97 0.39 0.08
C ARG A 23 7.32 1.74 -0.52
N TYR A 24 7.52 2.70 0.36
CA TYR A 24 7.90 4.07 -0.02
C TYR A 24 9.31 4.36 0.46
N VAL A 25 10.05 5.06 -0.38
CA VAL A 25 11.34 5.63 0.02
C VAL A 25 11.12 7.13 0.12
N VAL A 26 11.34 7.65 1.32
CA VAL A 26 11.22 9.08 1.59
C VAL A 26 12.64 9.64 1.70
N THR A 27 12.99 10.51 0.78
CA THR A 27 14.31 11.14 0.76
C THR A 27 14.17 12.59 1.16
N VAL A 28 14.97 13.01 2.13
CA VAL A 28 15.09 14.42 2.52
C VAL A 28 16.29 15.00 1.83
N LEU A 29 16.09 16.06 1.08
CA LEU A 29 17.14 16.76 0.38
C LEU A 29 17.45 18.06 1.09
N GLU A 30 18.74 18.36 1.24
CA GLU A 30 19.21 19.64 1.73
C GLU A 30 19.92 20.33 0.58
N ASP A 31 19.36 21.46 0.13
CA ASP A 31 19.90 22.23 -0.99
C ASP A 31 20.12 21.37 -2.24
N GLY A 32 19.18 20.47 -2.48
CA GLY A 32 19.19 19.60 -3.66
C GLY A 32 20.02 18.34 -3.51
N LEU A 33 20.69 18.15 -2.37
CA LEU A 33 21.52 16.98 -2.14
C LEU A 33 20.85 16.03 -1.13
N PRO A 34 20.94 14.71 -1.34
CA PRO A 34 20.37 13.76 -0.39
C PRO A 34 21.00 13.92 0.99
N PHE A 35 20.15 14.10 1.99
CA PHE A 35 20.58 14.28 3.37
C PHE A 35 20.22 13.08 4.23
N ALA A 36 18.99 12.56 4.06
CA ALA A 36 18.52 11.44 4.84
C ALA A 36 17.51 10.64 4.02
N GLU A 37 17.40 9.37 4.30
CA GLU A 37 16.47 8.50 3.61
C GLU A 37 15.74 7.62 4.63
N GLN A 38 14.45 7.45 4.44
CA GLN A 38 13.63 6.63 5.32
C GLN A 38 12.76 5.71 4.48
N ILE A 39 12.68 4.46 4.86
CA ILE A 39 11.82 3.50 4.21
C ILE A 39 10.58 3.29 5.09
N THR A 40 9.42 3.41 4.47
CA THR A 40 8.15 3.19 5.14
C THR A 40 7.26 2.33 4.26
N GLY A 41 6.22 1.78 4.81
CA GLY A 41 5.33 0.90 4.06
C GLY A 41 3.89 1.01 4.48
N ASN A 42 3.03 0.51 3.61
CA ASN A 42 1.60 0.47 3.87
C ASN A 42 1.00 -0.77 3.22
N TYR A 43 -0.13 -1.22 3.75
CA TYR A 43 -0.82 -2.40 3.24
C TYR A 43 -2.27 -2.04 2.95
N PHE A 44 -2.74 -2.46 1.78
CA PHE A 44 -4.12 -2.24 1.36
C PHE A 44 -4.80 -3.58 1.18
N LYS A 45 -5.74 -3.88 2.06
CA LYS A 45 -6.53 -5.10 1.97
C LYS A 45 -7.69 -4.87 1.02
N PRO A 46 -8.23 -5.93 0.40
CA PRO A 46 -9.40 -5.76 -0.46
C PRO A 46 -10.53 -5.03 0.27
N GLY A 47 -10.97 -3.93 -0.32
CA GLY A 47 -11.99 -3.07 0.26
C GLY A 47 -11.45 -1.83 0.97
N ASP A 48 -10.15 -1.72 1.17
CA ASP A 48 -9.55 -0.53 1.77
C ASP A 48 -9.57 0.65 0.80
N ASP A 49 -9.62 1.85 1.37
CA ASP A 49 -9.61 3.08 0.60
C ASP A 49 -8.18 3.43 0.21
N TYR A 50 -7.93 3.51 -1.08
CA TYR A 50 -6.63 3.91 -1.63
C TYR A 50 -6.73 5.17 -2.49
N SER A 51 -7.82 5.93 -2.35
CA SER A 51 -8.10 7.07 -3.23
C SER A 51 -7.11 8.22 -3.09
N LYS A 52 -6.39 8.28 -1.98
CA LYS A 52 -5.41 9.34 -1.72
C LYS A 52 -3.98 8.92 -2.07
N GLU A 53 -3.82 7.72 -2.59
CA GLU A 53 -2.50 7.19 -2.88
C GLU A 53 -1.99 7.65 -4.24
N ASP A 54 -0.71 7.41 -4.48
CA ASP A 54 -0.10 7.67 -5.78
C ASP A 54 -0.87 6.93 -6.88
N ALA A 55 -0.90 7.52 -8.08
CA ALA A 55 -1.65 6.95 -9.20
C ALA A 55 -1.24 5.52 -9.52
N LYS A 56 0.04 5.19 -9.35
CA LYS A 56 0.52 3.83 -9.58
C LYS A 56 -0.08 2.87 -8.56
N VAL A 57 -0.12 3.26 -7.30
CA VAL A 57 -0.73 2.45 -6.23
C VAL A 57 -2.21 2.28 -6.49
N GLN A 58 -2.91 3.36 -6.86
CA GLN A 58 -4.33 3.29 -7.18
C GLN A 58 -4.59 2.32 -8.34
N SER A 59 -3.76 2.37 -9.38
CA SER A 59 -3.91 1.49 -10.55
C SER A 59 -3.76 0.03 -10.18
N VAL A 60 -2.75 -0.30 -9.37
CA VAL A 60 -2.52 -1.68 -8.95
C VAL A 60 -3.65 -2.15 -8.05
N CYS A 61 -4.05 -1.34 -7.08
CA CYS A 61 -5.15 -1.70 -6.18
C CYS A 61 -6.46 -1.90 -6.96
N ALA A 62 -6.75 -1.03 -7.92
CA ALA A 62 -7.96 -1.14 -8.72
C ALA A 62 -7.96 -2.41 -9.58
N LEU A 63 -6.79 -2.78 -10.09
CA LEU A 63 -6.66 -4.00 -10.89
C LEU A 63 -6.87 -5.25 -10.04
N ILE A 64 -6.35 -5.28 -8.84
CA ILE A 64 -6.38 -6.45 -7.96
C ILE A 64 -7.65 -6.50 -7.13
N HIS A 65 -8.08 -5.36 -6.58
CA HIS A 65 -9.23 -5.29 -5.68
C HIS A 65 -10.54 -5.07 -6.44
N THR A 66 -10.88 -6.04 -7.28
CA THR A 66 -12.18 -6.03 -7.98
C THR A 66 -13.31 -6.32 -7.00
N PRO A 67 -14.57 -6.01 -7.34
CA PRO A 67 -15.69 -6.34 -6.45
C PRO A 67 -15.74 -7.82 -6.09
N GLU A 68 -15.37 -8.69 -7.01
CA GLU A 68 -15.32 -10.15 -6.76
C GLU A 68 -14.26 -10.50 -5.72
N VAL A 69 -13.07 -9.91 -5.83
CA VAL A 69 -11.99 -10.13 -4.89
C VAL A 69 -12.37 -9.60 -3.51
N ILE A 70 -12.98 -8.41 -3.46
CA ILE A 70 -13.42 -7.82 -2.19
C ILE A 70 -14.44 -8.72 -1.50
N THR A 71 -15.41 -9.21 -2.25
CA THR A 71 -16.43 -10.12 -1.72
C THR A 71 -15.79 -11.41 -1.20
N ALA A 72 -14.91 -12.01 -1.99
CA ALA A 72 -14.22 -13.24 -1.61
C ALA A 72 -13.37 -13.05 -0.34
N TYR A 73 -12.70 -11.91 -0.25
CA TYR A 73 -11.88 -11.60 0.92
C TYR A 73 -12.75 -11.49 2.18
N LYS A 74 -13.88 -10.80 2.08
CA LYS A 74 -14.79 -10.64 3.22
C LYS A 74 -15.38 -11.98 3.65
N GLU A 75 -15.73 -12.83 2.69
CA GLU A 75 -16.24 -14.17 2.99
C GLU A 75 -15.18 -15.02 3.67
N ALA A 76 -13.92 -14.94 3.22
CA ALA A 76 -12.82 -15.67 3.84
C ALA A 76 -12.57 -15.18 5.27
N GLN A 77 -12.70 -13.88 5.50
CA GLN A 77 -12.55 -13.33 6.86
C GLN A 77 -13.67 -13.82 7.77
N ASN A 78 -14.88 -13.88 7.28
CA ASN A 78 -16.01 -14.40 8.04
C ASN A 78 -15.83 -15.89 8.33
N ALA A 79 -15.33 -16.65 7.37
CA ALA A 79 -15.08 -18.08 7.55
C ALA A 79 -13.94 -18.35 8.55
N ASN A 80 -12.99 -17.41 8.62
CA ASN A 80 -11.86 -17.53 9.55
C ASN A 80 -12.19 -17.06 10.96
N ILE A 81 -13.33 -16.42 11.15
CA ILE A 81 -13.83 -16.15 12.49
C ILE A 81 -14.41 -17.45 13.00
N ILE A 82 -13.52 -18.30 13.43
CA ILE A 82 -13.95 -19.56 14.03
C ILE A 82 -14.33 -19.24 15.45
N PRO A 83 -15.57 -19.48 15.83
CA PRO A 83 -15.90 -19.40 17.24
C PRO A 83 -15.09 -20.48 17.93
N THR A 84 -14.12 -20.05 18.69
CA THR A 84 -13.42 -20.98 19.56
C THR A 84 -14.43 -21.45 20.58
N ALA A 85 -14.82 -22.64 20.38
CA ALA A 85 -15.60 -23.29 21.40
C ALA A 85 -14.74 -23.49 22.64
#